data_04adb71378d026184d702decc206664c
#
_entry.id   04adb71378d026184d702decc206664c
#
_cell.length_a   1.000
_cell.length_b   1.000
_cell.length_c   1.000
_cell.angle_alpha   90.00
_cell.angle_beta   90.00
_cell.angle_gamma   90.00
#
_symmetry.space_group_name_H-M   'P 1'
#
loop_
_entity.id
_entity.type
_entity.pdbx_description
1 polymer ?
#
loop_
_entity_poly.entity_id
_entity_poly.type
_entity_poly.pdbx_seq_one_letter_code
_entity_poly.pdbx_strand_id
1 'polypeptide(L)'
;MKRKYLLPVFCLFAGIIHAQVSFGVKETKQDSIFESLAATPPMGWNSWNKFGCNISEKLLREVADQLVISGMRDAGYNYIVIDDCWQVSRDSVGNIVADPKSFPNGIKALADYIHGKGLKLGIYSCAGSLTCQGRPGSRGYQFQDARQYARWGVDYLKYDWCSSEGQNAEAAYRTMSDALKACGRPIVFSICEWGESQPWKWAKGVGHLWRATADIRDCYQCKFDWGGVGVLDIIDTLADLYPYAGPGHWNDAEMLEIGNGGMTRDEYITHFSMWSMLAAPLMAGNDVRSMDKETLEILTNKEVIAVDQDSLGQQARRFMDMGDHEIWAKPLSHGEVAVCFLNRTDNTWSLDYNWKKNTMYFVPAVNVNTKEYLIRDLWNHRDIVTTASNTKYTIPAHGVLMVRLSLKK
;
A
#
# COMPACT_ATOMS: atom_id res chain seq x y z
N MET A 1 -5.93 -57.91 -71.38
CA MET A 1 -6.91 -57.28 -70.46
C MET A 1 -6.63 -57.75 -69.03
N LYS A 2 -5.97 -56.92 -68.19
CA LYS A 2 -5.75 -57.26 -66.79
C LYS A 2 -6.45 -56.12 -65.94
N ARG A 3 -7.51 -56.43 -65.26
CA ARG A 3 -8.22 -55.54 -64.31
C ARG A 3 -7.37 -55.50 -63.04
N LYS A 4 -6.97 -54.27 -62.64
CA LYS A 4 -6.46 -53.96 -61.31
C LYS A 4 -7.59 -53.57 -60.39
N TYR A 5 -7.73 -54.28 -59.28
CA TYR A 5 -8.63 -53.91 -58.17
C TYR A 5 -7.87 -52.99 -57.22
N LEU A 6 -8.40 -51.79 -57.02
CA LEU A 6 -7.99 -50.89 -55.93
C LEU A 6 -8.80 -51.22 -54.70
N LEU A 7 -8.14 -51.58 -53.59
CA LEU A 7 -8.72 -51.62 -52.26
C LEU A 7 -8.66 -50.20 -51.62
N PRO A 8 -9.72 -49.69 -50.99
CA PRO A 8 -9.61 -48.48 -50.21
C PRO A 8 -9.03 -48.77 -48.83
N VAL A 9 -7.97 -48.05 -48.46
CA VAL A 9 -7.42 -48.03 -47.11
C VAL A 9 -8.28 -47.10 -46.25
N PHE A 10 -8.99 -47.66 -45.28
CA PHE A 10 -9.70 -46.91 -44.25
C PHE A 10 -8.66 -46.56 -43.16
N CYS A 11 -8.26 -45.27 -43.06
CA CYS A 11 -7.52 -44.74 -41.90
C CYS A 11 -8.54 -44.45 -40.79
N LEU A 12 -8.55 -45.29 -39.76
CA LEU A 12 -9.18 -45.00 -38.47
C LEU A 12 -8.36 -43.96 -37.73
N PHE A 13 -8.85 -42.72 -37.68
CA PHE A 13 -8.35 -41.72 -36.74
C PHE A 13 -8.93 -42.02 -35.36
N ALA A 14 -8.15 -42.62 -34.49
CA ALA A 14 -8.48 -42.68 -33.05
C ALA A 14 -8.24 -41.29 -32.42
N GLY A 15 -9.29 -40.54 -32.23
CA GLY A 15 -9.25 -39.25 -31.47
C GLY A 15 -8.99 -39.55 -30.00
N ILE A 16 -7.80 -39.25 -29.53
CA ILE A 16 -7.48 -39.26 -28.10
C ILE A 16 -8.15 -38.01 -27.48
N ILE A 17 -9.28 -38.23 -26.82
CA ILE A 17 -9.91 -37.19 -26.01
C ILE A 17 -9.07 -37.04 -24.75
N HIS A 18 -8.25 -35.99 -24.68
CA HIS A 18 -7.62 -35.56 -23.42
C HIS A 18 -8.71 -34.93 -22.55
N ALA A 19 -9.29 -35.70 -21.65
CA ALA A 19 -10.05 -35.15 -20.56
C ALA A 19 -9.09 -34.39 -19.62
N GLN A 20 -9.03 -33.08 -19.72
CA GLN A 20 -8.42 -32.24 -18.68
C GLN A 20 -9.29 -32.38 -17.42
N VAL A 21 -8.85 -33.19 -16.47
CA VAL A 21 -9.42 -33.19 -15.11
C VAL A 21 -8.93 -31.92 -14.44
N SER A 22 -9.72 -30.88 -14.50
CA SER A 22 -9.55 -29.69 -13.69
C SER A 22 -9.96 -30.07 -12.26
N PHE A 23 -8.97 -30.29 -11.40
CA PHE A 23 -9.19 -30.31 -9.95
C PHE A 23 -9.51 -28.87 -9.52
N GLY A 24 -10.77 -28.50 -9.60
CA GLY A 24 -11.27 -27.28 -8.97
C GLY A 24 -11.10 -27.45 -7.47
N VAL A 25 -10.05 -26.85 -6.89
CA VAL A 25 -9.96 -26.66 -5.45
C VAL A 25 -11.17 -25.80 -5.08
N LYS A 26 -12.09 -26.36 -4.30
CA LYS A 26 -13.23 -25.59 -3.80
C LYS A 26 -12.69 -24.52 -2.88
N GLU A 27 -12.89 -23.27 -3.26
CA GLU A 27 -12.63 -22.11 -2.42
C GLU A 27 -13.32 -22.31 -1.06
N THR A 28 -12.55 -22.17 0.01
CA THR A 28 -13.10 -22.30 1.37
C THR A 28 -13.69 -20.96 1.83
N LYS A 29 -14.58 -20.99 2.82
CA LYS A 29 -15.07 -19.76 3.46
C LYS A 29 -13.92 -18.89 3.98
N GLN A 30 -12.82 -19.50 4.41
CA GLN A 30 -11.65 -18.80 4.93
C GLN A 30 -10.88 -18.08 3.80
N ASP A 31 -10.78 -18.67 2.61
CA ASP A 31 -10.16 -18.03 1.45
C ASP A 31 -10.94 -16.78 1.06
N SER A 32 -12.27 -16.85 1.00
CA SER A 32 -13.11 -15.69 0.67
C SER A 32 -13.02 -14.57 1.73
N ILE A 33 -12.85 -14.90 3.01
CA ILE A 33 -12.60 -13.91 4.07
C ILE A 33 -11.24 -13.26 3.87
N PHE A 34 -10.19 -14.05 3.62
CA PHE A 34 -8.84 -13.53 3.38
C PHE A 34 -8.85 -12.58 2.17
N GLU A 35 -9.45 -12.95 1.06
CA GLU A 35 -9.51 -12.12 -0.15
C GLU A 35 -10.34 -10.84 0.01
N SER A 36 -11.25 -10.79 0.98
CA SER A 36 -12.05 -9.59 1.27
C SER A 36 -11.33 -8.55 2.12
N LEU A 37 -10.14 -8.84 2.64
CA LEU A 37 -9.37 -7.91 3.45
C LEU A 37 -8.78 -6.79 2.59
N ALA A 38 -8.45 -5.66 3.25
CA ALA A 38 -7.87 -4.49 2.60
C ALA A 38 -8.66 -4.02 1.36
N ALA A 39 -9.99 -3.97 1.46
CA ALA A 39 -10.87 -3.47 0.39
C ALA A 39 -10.52 -2.05 -0.05
N THR A 40 -9.96 -1.23 0.84
CA THR A 40 -9.25 0.03 0.57
C THR A 40 -7.82 -0.08 1.08
N PRO A 41 -6.90 0.80 0.65
CA PRO A 41 -5.52 0.79 1.14
C PRO A 41 -5.48 0.85 2.68
N PRO A 42 -4.72 -0.02 3.37
CA PRO A 42 -4.60 0.04 4.83
C PRO A 42 -4.03 1.37 5.30
N MET A 43 -4.61 1.91 6.39
CA MET A 43 -4.13 3.11 7.05
C MET A 43 -3.72 2.78 8.49
N GLY A 44 -2.58 3.31 8.91
CA GLY A 44 -2.09 3.04 10.26
C GLY A 44 -0.78 3.75 10.60
N TRP A 45 -0.07 3.17 11.53
CA TRP A 45 1.24 3.62 11.98
C TRP A 45 2.19 2.42 12.09
N ASN A 46 3.45 2.62 11.76
CA ASN A 46 4.50 1.62 11.88
C ASN A 46 5.70 2.20 12.66
N SER A 47 6.33 1.37 13.50
CA SER A 47 7.36 1.83 14.44
C SER A 47 8.74 2.09 13.80
N TRP A 48 8.99 1.61 12.57
CA TRP A 48 10.37 1.49 12.06
C TRP A 48 11.05 2.82 11.83
N ASN A 49 10.48 3.69 11.00
CA ASN A 49 11.20 4.87 10.49
C ASN A 49 11.64 5.83 11.61
N LYS A 50 10.84 5.97 12.67
CA LYS A 50 11.18 6.83 13.80
C LYS A 50 11.98 6.12 14.89
N PHE A 51 11.67 4.86 15.17
CA PHE A 51 12.15 4.21 16.40
C PHE A 51 13.12 3.06 16.14
N GLY A 52 13.16 2.48 14.93
CA GLY A 52 13.97 1.29 14.67
C GLY A 52 13.73 0.22 15.72
N CYS A 53 14.80 -0.28 16.34
CA CYS A 53 14.72 -1.26 17.43
C CYS A 53 14.43 -0.64 18.83
N ASN A 54 14.30 0.67 18.94
CA ASN A 54 13.98 1.33 20.23
C ASN A 54 12.47 1.32 20.48
N ILE A 55 11.91 0.14 20.62
CA ILE A 55 10.47 -0.11 20.80
C ILE A 55 10.19 -0.77 22.14
N SER A 56 8.99 -0.53 22.67
CA SER A 56 8.52 -1.16 23.91
C SER A 56 6.99 -1.22 23.96
N GLU A 57 6.45 -2.11 24.78
CA GLU A 57 5.01 -2.17 25.06
C GLU A 57 4.46 -0.81 25.52
N LYS A 58 5.22 -0.07 26.34
CA LYS A 58 4.84 1.28 26.79
C LYS A 58 4.69 2.24 25.62
N LEU A 59 5.69 2.29 24.71
CA LEU A 59 5.65 3.13 23.50
C LEU A 59 4.41 2.83 22.67
N LEU A 60 4.12 1.55 22.41
CA LEU A 60 3.01 1.14 21.56
C LEU A 60 1.65 1.51 22.18
N ARG A 61 1.52 1.41 23.52
CA ARG A 61 0.33 1.86 24.24
C ARG A 61 0.14 3.38 24.14
N GLU A 62 1.21 4.15 24.33
CA GLU A 62 1.19 5.61 24.18
C GLU A 62 0.82 6.03 22.76
N VAL A 63 1.35 5.35 21.73
CA VAL A 63 0.98 5.57 20.33
C VAL A 63 -0.50 5.25 20.10
N ALA A 64 -1.01 4.14 20.64
CA ALA A 64 -2.43 3.78 20.53
C ALA A 64 -3.34 4.84 21.16
N ASP A 65 -2.97 5.34 22.34
CA ASP A 65 -3.70 6.42 23.00
C ASP A 65 -3.69 7.69 22.17
N GLN A 66 -2.53 8.03 21.60
CA GLN A 66 -2.37 9.25 20.81
C GLN A 66 -3.12 9.20 19.49
N LEU A 67 -3.18 8.06 18.79
CA LEU A 67 -4.01 7.92 17.58
C LEU A 67 -5.48 8.18 17.85
N VAL A 68 -5.97 7.81 19.05
CA VAL A 68 -7.35 8.11 19.48
C VAL A 68 -7.52 9.58 19.84
N ILE A 69 -6.63 10.13 20.68
CA ILE A 69 -6.72 11.50 21.21
C ILE A 69 -6.56 12.55 20.09
N SER A 70 -5.66 12.31 19.14
CA SER A 70 -5.43 13.24 18.02
C SER A 70 -6.52 13.19 16.94
N GLY A 71 -7.41 12.20 16.98
CA GLY A 71 -8.42 11.98 15.93
C GLY A 71 -7.91 11.23 14.70
N MET A 72 -6.66 10.77 14.68
CA MET A 72 -6.12 9.98 13.56
C MET A 72 -6.90 8.67 13.37
N ARG A 73 -7.28 7.96 14.44
CA ARG A 73 -8.16 6.79 14.35
C ARG A 73 -9.46 7.13 13.59
N ASP A 74 -10.09 8.24 13.92
CA ASP A 74 -11.36 8.66 13.31
C ASP A 74 -11.17 9.20 11.88
N ALA A 75 -9.93 9.52 11.50
CA ALA A 75 -9.54 9.82 10.12
C ALA A 75 -9.24 8.55 9.29
N GLY A 76 -9.14 7.36 9.93
CA GLY A 76 -8.96 6.07 9.26
C GLY A 76 -7.70 5.29 9.64
N TYR A 77 -6.79 5.83 10.44
CA TYR A 77 -5.55 5.16 10.88
C TYR A 77 -5.87 4.08 11.91
N ASN A 78 -6.15 2.87 11.42
CA ASN A 78 -6.66 1.78 12.25
C ASN A 78 -5.60 0.78 12.69
N TYR A 79 -4.45 0.70 12.02
CA TYR A 79 -3.41 -0.27 12.33
C TYR A 79 -2.27 0.35 13.15
N ILE A 80 -1.78 -0.39 14.15
CA ILE A 80 -0.51 -0.13 14.83
C ILE A 80 0.39 -1.32 14.54
N VAL A 81 1.42 -1.12 13.73
CA VAL A 81 2.33 -2.18 13.30
C VAL A 81 3.63 -2.10 14.07
N ILE A 82 3.94 -3.17 14.82
CA ILE A 82 5.25 -3.36 15.42
C ILE A 82 6.18 -3.88 14.32
N ASP A 83 7.22 -3.14 14.01
CA ASP A 83 8.24 -3.56 13.04
C ASP A 83 9.30 -4.48 13.67
N ASP A 84 10.46 -4.66 13.08
CA ASP A 84 11.52 -5.56 13.54
C ASP A 84 11.95 -5.32 15.01
N CYS A 85 12.68 -6.24 15.59
CA CYS A 85 13.23 -6.22 16.94
C CYS A 85 12.25 -6.53 18.09
N TRP A 86 11.01 -6.91 17.82
CA TRP A 86 10.09 -7.31 18.89
C TRP A 86 10.38 -8.73 19.43
N GLN A 87 10.91 -9.61 18.58
CA GLN A 87 11.23 -11.01 18.89
C GLN A 87 12.72 -11.19 19.21
N VAL A 88 13.04 -12.20 20.06
CA VAL A 88 14.42 -12.46 20.47
C VAL A 88 14.89 -13.89 20.23
N SER A 89 13.99 -14.88 20.29
CA SER A 89 14.35 -16.30 20.20
C SER A 89 13.15 -17.15 19.77
N ARG A 90 13.37 -18.46 19.73
CA ARG A 90 12.30 -19.46 19.73
C ARG A 90 12.42 -20.31 20.99
N ASP A 91 11.27 -20.75 21.53
CA ASP A 91 11.24 -21.67 22.67
C ASP A 91 11.63 -23.11 22.25
N SER A 92 11.65 -24.04 23.22
CA SER A 92 12.05 -25.45 23.01
C SER A 92 11.16 -26.21 22.05
N VAL A 93 9.96 -25.70 21.74
CA VAL A 93 9.01 -26.29 20.77
C VAL A 93 8.87 -25.45 19.50
N GLY A 94 9.73 -24.45 19.35
CA GLY A 94 9.84 -23.63 18.15
C GLY A 94 8.92 -22.41 18.08
N ASN A 95 8.14 -22.09 19.11
CA ASN A 95 7.32 -20.88 19.10
C ASN A 95 8.18 -19.63 19.18
N ILE A 96 7.80 -18.59 18.44
CA ILE A 96 8.48 -17.29 18.48
C ILE A 96 8.24 -16.62 19.83
N VAL A 97 9.31 -16.04 20.40
CA VAL A 97 9.30 -15.41 21.73
C VAL A 97 9.52 -13.91 21.59
N ALA A 98 8.60 -13.11 22.11
CA ALA A 98 8.78 -11.67 22.23
C ALA A 98 9.89 -11.31 23.21
N ASP A 99 10.57 -10.17 23.02
CA ASP A 99 11.56 -9.67 23.97
C ASP A 99 10.89 -9.37 25.33
N PRO A 100 11.18 -10.11 26.41
CA PRO A 100 10.54 -9.91 27.71
C PRO A 100 10.90 -8.57 28.36
N LYS A 101 11.98 -7.90 27.91
CA LYS A 101 12.36 -6.56 28.40
C LYS A 101 11.47 -5.50 27.76
N SER A 102 11.26 -5.59 26.45
CA SER A 102 10.47 -4.62 25.71
C SER A 102 8.96 -4.90 25.82
N PHE A 103 8.56 -6.17 25.94
CA PHE A 103 7.15 -6.63 25.99
C PHE A 103 6.90 -7.54 27.21
N PRO A 104 6.99 -7.01 28.45
CA PRO A 104 6.94 -7.81 29.66
C PRO A 104 5.59 -8.54 29.85
N ASN A 105 4.49 -8.00 29.31
CA ASN A 105 3.17 -8.63 29.38
C ASN A 105 2.84 -9.48 28.13
N GLY A 106 3.77 -9.53 27.17
CA GLY A 106 3.62 -10.26 25.92
C GLY A 106 2.72 -9.59 24.88
N ILE A 107 2.81 -10.09 23.64
CA ILE A 107 2.11 -9.50 22.49
C ILE A 107 0.59 -9.58 22.61
N LYS A 108 0.05 -10.65 23.21
CA LYS A 108 -1.40 -10.79 23.39
C LYS A 108 -1.99 -9.68 24.26
N ALA A 109 -1.35 -9.35 25.38
CA ALA A 109 -1.83 -8.29 26.28
C ALA A 109 -1.78 -6.91 25.59
N LEU A 110 -0.79 -6.69 24.74
CA LEU A 110 -0.71 -5.49 23.91
C LEU A 110 -1.82 -5.46 22.85
N ALA A 111 -2.09 -6.59 22.18
CA ALA A 111 -3.18 -6.71 21.21
C ALA A 111 -4.55 -6.40 21.86
N ASP A 112 -4.82 -6.99 23.04
CA ASP A 112 -6.06 -6.74 23.78
C ASP A 112 -6.22 -5.24 24.13
N TYR A 113 -5.13 -4.58 24.52
CA TYR A 113 -5.14 -3.13 24.79
C TYR A 113 -5.46 -2.31 23.55
N ILE A 114 -4.80 -2.60 22.43
CA ILE A 114 -4.98 -1.91 21.15
C ILE A 114 -6.40 -2.12 20.62
N HIS A 115 -6.91 -3.34 20.68
CA HIS A 115 -8.31 -3.67 20.35
C HIS A 115 -9.30 -2.93 21.23
N GLY A 116 -9.02 -2.79 22.53
CA GLY A 116 -9.83 -2.01 23.46
C GLY A 116 -9.95 -0.52 23.10
N LYS A 117 -9.05 -0.01 22.26
CA LYS A 117 -9.09 1.35 21.70
C LYS A 117 -9.81 1.43 20.33
N GLY A 118 -10.33 0.31 19.83
CA GLY A 118 -10.93 0.21 18.48
C GLY A 118 -9.89 0.23 17.36
N LEU A 119 -8.63 -0.10 17.67
CA LEU A 119 -7.52 -0.20 16.73
C LEU A 119 -7.15 -1.67 16.48
N LYS A 120 -6.26 -1.94 15.53
CA LYS A 120 -5.81 -3.26 15.11
C LYS A 120 -4.30 -3.39 15.31
N LEU A 121 -3.84 -4.57 15.74
CA LEU A 121 -2.40 -4.83 15.91
C LEU A 121 -1.81 -5.46 14.67
N GLY A 122 -0.74 -4.87 14.14
CA GLY A 122 0.15 -5.48 13.18
C GLY A 122 1.46 -5.95 13.81
N ILE A 123 2.11 -6.90 13.15
CA ILE A 123 3.41 -7.45 13.56
C ILE A 123 4.30 -7.64 12.35
N TYR A 124 5.60 -7.78 12.59
CA TYR A 124 6.62 -7.99 11.57
C TYR A 124 7.23 -9.37 11.68
N SER A 125 7.58 -9.97 10.55
CA SER A 125 8.48 -11.11 10.44
C SER A 125 9.21 -11.08 9.11
N CYS A 126 9.94 -12.16 8.79
CA CYS A 126 10.73 -12.26 7.56
C CYS A 126 10.60 -13.66 6.94
N ALA A 127 10.62 -13.74 5.62
CA ALA A 127 10.61 -15.00 4.88
C ALA A 127 11.93 -15.77 5.03
N GLY A 128 13.01 -15.09 5.38
CA GLY A 128 14.30 -15.68 5.65
C GLY A 128 14.42 -16.38 7.00
N SER A 129 15.59 -16.90 7.28
CA SER A 129 15.93 -17.50 8.58
C SER A 129 16.09 -16.47 9.68
N LEU A 130 16.54 -15.26 9.31
CA LEU A 130 16.70 -14.11 10.19
C LEU A 130 16.02 -12.90 9.59
N THR A 131 15.59 -11.97 10.44
CA THR A 131 15.10 -10.65 10.05
C THR A 131 16.27 -9.74 9.62
N CYS A 132 15.97 -8.54 9.13
CA CYS A 132 16.97 -7.56 8.75
C CYS A 132 17.85 -7.11 9.93
N GLN A 133 17.36 -7.23 11.16
CA GLN A 133 18.11 -6.96 12.40
C GLN A 133 18.64 -8.24 13.08
N GLY A 134 18.71 -9.36 12.34
CA GLY A 134 19.27 -10.62 12.84
C GLY A 134 18.41 -11.32 13.89
N ARG A 135 17.12 -11.00 13.97
CA ARG A 135 16.16 -11.68 14.84
C ARG A 135 15.63 -12.94 14.16
N PRO A 136 15.01 -13.90 14.88
CA PRO A 136 14.44 -15.09 14.25
C PRO A 136 13.39 -14.74 13.19
N GLY A 137 13.60 -15.19 11.95
CA GLY A 137 12.62 -15.14 10.86
C GLY A 137 11.69 -16.36 10.87
N SER A 138 10.77 -16.44 9.92
CA SER A 138 9.74 -17.49 9.87
C SER A 138 10.08 -18.66 8.94
N ARG A 139 11.25 -18.70 8.30
CA ARG A 139 11.64 -19.78 7.40
C ARG A 139 11.56 -21.15 8.10
N GLY A 140 10.68 -22.03 7.61
CA GLY A 140 10.41 -23.35 8.20
C GLY A 140 9.40 -23.33 9.36
N TYR A 141 8.92 -22.17 9.78
CA TYR A 141 7.96 -21.99 10.89
C TYR A 141 6.67 -21.27 10.49
N GLN A 142 6.42 -21.04 9.20
CA GLN A 142 5.33 -20.19 8.70
C GLN A 142 3.98 -20.56 9.32
N PHE A 143 3.61 -21.83 9.30
CA PHE A 143 2.33 -22.31 9.87
C PHE A 143 2.27 -22.22 11.40
N GLN A 144 3.41 -22.39 12.07
CA GLN A 144 3.49 -22.26 13.52
C GLN A 144 3.36 -20.81 13.94
N ASP A 145 4.08 -19.92 13.27
CA ASP A 145 4.07 -18.48 13.51
C ASP A 145 2.69 -17.88 13.21
N ALA A 146 2.09 -18.23 12.07
CA ALA A 146 0.74 -17.75 11.71
C ALA A 146 -0.30 -18.14 12.77
N ARG A 147 -0.26 -19.39 13.28
CA ARG A 147 -1.13 -19.81 14.40
C ARG A 147 -0.84 -19.03 15.68
N GLN A 148 0.42 -18.73 15.95
CA GLN A 148 0.80 -17.94 17.13
C GLN A 148 0.30 -16.49 17.00
N TYR A 149 0.46 -15.87 15.84
CA TYR A 149 -0.08 -14.54 15.57
C TYR A 149 -1.61 -14.50 15.70
N ALA A 150 -2.30 -15.51 15.20
CA ALA A 150 -3.75 -15.63 15.36
C ALA A 150 -4.17 -15.74 16.83
N ARG A 151 -3.46 -16.53 17.66
CA ARG A 151 -3.70 -16.65 19.11
C ARG A 151 -3.46 -15.34 19.86
N TRP A 152 -2.50 -14.53 19.42
CA TRP A 152 -2.22 -13.23 20.00
C TRP A 152 -3.21 -12.14 19.55
N GLY A 153 -4.02 -12.41 18.53
CA GLY A 153 -4.98 -11.44 18.01
C GLY A 153 -4.37 -10.46 17.01
N VAL A 154 -3.30 -10.85 16.31
CA VAL A 154 -2.69 -10.03 15.25
C VAL A 154 -3.65 -9.89 14.07
N ASP A 155 -3.71 -8.70 13.47
CA ASP A 155 -4.60 -8.32 12.37
C ASP A 155 -3.86 -8.01 11.06
N TYR A 156 -2.53 -7.83 11.12
CA TYR A 156 -1.69 -7.45 10.00
C TYR A 156 -0.29 -8.03 10.16
N LEU A 157 0.28 -8.57 9.09
CA LEU A 157 1.65 -9.08 9.07
C LEU A 157 2.44 -8.36 7.97
N LYS A 158 3.48 -7.58 8.35
CA LYS A 158 4.55 -7.17 7.44
C LYS A 158 5.57 -8.29 7.36
N TYR A 159 5.87 -8.76 6.16
CA TYR A 159 6.70 -9.93 5.94
C TYR A 159 7.85 -9.61 4.98
N ASP A 160 9.04 -9.51 5.54
CA ASP A 160 10.25 -9.01 4.88
C ASP A 160 11.03 -10.12 4.15
N TRP A 161 12.14 -9.75 3.50
CA TRP A 161 12.89 -10.64 2.61
C TRP A 161 14.37 -10.84 3.00
N CYS A 162 14.85 -10.31 4.12
CA CYS A 162 16.22 -10.47 4.60
C CYS A 162 16.57 -11.94 4.86
N SER A 163 17.83 -12.32 4.72
CA SER A 163 18.35 -13.70 4.94
C SER A 163 17.55 -14.78 4.21
N SER A 164 17.15 -14.49 2.98
CA SER A 164 16.29 -15.33 2.14
C SER A 164 17.07 -16.11 1.05
N GLU A 165 18.38 -16.16 1.13
CA GLU A 165 19.26 -16.76 0.13
C GLU A 165 18.81 -18.17 -0.27
N GLY A 166 18.78 -18.42 -1.57
CA GLY A 166 18.38 -19.69 -2.16
C GLY A 166 16.86 -19.96 -2.17
N GLN A 167 16.02 -18.99 -1.75
CA GLN A 167 14.59 -19.11 -1.86
C GLN A 167 14.06 -18.46 -3.15
N ASN A 168 12.95 -18.97 -3.65
CA ASN A 168 12.11 -18.28 -4.62
C ASN A 168 11.11 -17.39 -3.87
N ALA A 169 11.05 -16.11 -4.18
CA ALA A 169 10.22 -15.15 -3.47
C ALA A 169 8.72 -15.54 -3.53
N GLU A 170 8.17 -15.76 -4.71
CA GLU A 170 6.78 -16.14 -4.88
C GLU A 170 6.43 -17.40 -4.05
N ALA A 171 7.27 -18.45 -4.08
CA ALA A 171 7.02 -19.67 -3.31
C ALA A 171 7.06 -19.44 -1.79
N ALA A 172 8.01 -18.64 -1.30
CA ALA A 172 8.14 -18.31 0.12
C ALA A 172 6.93 -17.49 0.63
N TYR A 173 6.50 -16.49 -0.12
CA TYR A 173 5.33 -15.67 0.23
C TYR A 173 4.02 -16.46 0.12
N ARG A 174 3.86 -17.34 -0.88
CA ARG A 174 2.72 -18.27 -0.98
C ARG A 174 2.63 -19.19 0.23
N THR A 175 3.77 -19.71 0.71
CA THR A 175 3.79 -20.56 1.91
C THR A 175 3.27 -19.82 3.14
N MET A 176 3.65 -18.56 3.34
CA MET A 176 3.11 -17.75 4.45
C MET A 176 1.63 -17.39 4.22
N SER A 177 1.23 -17.07 2.99
CA SER A 177 -0.17 -16.83 2.64
C SER A 177 -1.06 -18.02 3.00
N ASP A 178 -0.66 -19.24 2.63
CA ASP A 178 -1.37 -20.47 2.96
C ASP A 178 -1.43 -20.69 4.49
N ALA A 179 -0.35 -20.37 5.20
CA ALA A 179 -0.32 -20.44 6.65
C ALA A 179 -1.30 -19.44 7.30
N LEU A 180 -1.39 -18.22 6.78
CA LEU A 180 -2.33 -17.19 7.25
C LEU A 180 -3.79 -17.56 6.93
N LYS A 181 -4.07 -18.10 5.75
CA LYS A 181 -5.40 -18.62 5.41
C LYS A 181 -5.81 -19.76 6.34
N ALA A 182 -4.88 -20.60 6.75
CA ALA A 182 -5.12 -21.75 7.65
C ALA A 182 -5.12 -21.41 9.15
N CYS A 183 -4.73 -20.21 9.56
CA CYS A 183 -4.55 -19.89 10.98
C CYS A 183 -5.85 -19.63 11.77
N GLY A 184 -6.99 -19.48 11.08
CA GLY A 184 -8.30 -19.27 11.67
C GLY A 184 -8.62 -17.82 12.06
N ARG A 185 -7.75 -16.85 11.73
CA ARG A 185 -7.97 -15.41 11.93
C ARG A 185 -7.71 -14.64 10.63
N PRO A 186 -8.54 -13.65 10.28
CA PRO A 186 -8.26 -12.76 9.16
C PRO A 186 -7.08 -11.85 9.50
N ILE A 187 -5.96 -11.99 8.76
CA ILE A 187 -4.74 -11.19 8.93
C ILE A 187 -4.40 -10.58 7.58
N VAL A 188 -4.31 -9.26 7.50
CA VAL A 188 -3.83 -8.56 6.30
C VAL A 188 -2.36 -8.93 6.09
N PHE A 189 -2.01 -9.32 4.86
CA PHE A 189 -0.67 -9.74 4.52
C PHE A 189 0.02 -8.71 3.63
N SER A 190 1.09 -8.11 4.16
CA SER A 190 1.94 -7.14 3.51
C SER A 190 3.26 -7.78 3.10
N ILE A 191 3.48 -7.88 1.81
CA ILE A 191 4.68 -8.44 1.17
C ILE A 191 5.74 -7.35 1.08
N CYS A 192 6.95 -7.60 1.59
CA CYS A 192 8.03 -6.63 1.64
C CYS A 192 9.34 -7.23 1.09
N GLU A 193 9.44 -7.31 -0.25
CA GLU A 193 10.67 -7.78 -0.94
C GLU A 193 11.24 -6.68 -1.86
N TRP A 194 10.92 -5.43 -1.54
CA TRP A 194 11.46 -4.20 -2.14
C TRP A 194 11.27 -4.07 -3.66
N GLY A 195 10.37 -4.86 -4.27
CA GLY A 195 10.11 -4.86 -5.70
C GLY A 195 11.09 -5.73 -6.52
N GLU A 196 12.03 -6.43 -5.88
CA GLU A 196 13.11 -7.18 -6.56
C GLU A 196 12.60 -8.28 -7.50
N SER A 197 11.57 -9.01 -7.08
CA SER A 197 10.97 -10.06 -7.92
C SER A 197 9.72 -9.60 -8.68
N GLN A 198 9.44 -8.30 -8.70
CA GLN A 198 8.27 -7.70 -9.32
C GLN A 198 6.96 -8.27 -8.76
N PRO A 199 6.69 -8.11 -7.45
CA PRO A 199 5.58 -8.75 -6.75
C PRO A 199 4.21 -8.37 -7.34
N TRP A 200 4.07 -7.21 -7.94
CA TRP A 200 2.86 -6.82 -8.66
C TRP A 200 2.43 -7.80 -9.76
N LYS A 201 3.33 -8.65 -10.28
CA LYS A 201 3.02 -9.63 -11.33
C LYS A 201 2.46 -10.95 -10.77
N TRP A 202 2.74 -11.29 -9.51
CA TRP A 202 2.39 -12.60 -8.95
C TRP A 202 1.67 -12.54 -7.59
N ALA A 203 1.72 -11.40 -6.87
CA ALA A 203 1.26 -11.35 -5.48
C ALA A 203 -0.26 -11.17 -5.32
N LYS A 204 -0.99 -10.88 -6.39
CA LYS A 204 -2.46 -10.87 -6.34
C LYS A 204 -3.00 -12.23 -5.89
N GLY A 205 -3.84 -12.25 -4.84
CA GLY A 205 -4.34 -13.48 -4.20
C GLY A 205 -3.33 -14.18 -3.29
N VAL A 206 -2.09 -13.65 -3.19
CA VAL A 206 -1.06 -14.08 -2.23
C VAL A 206 -1.04 -13.14 -1.03
N GLY A 207 -0.94 -11.85 -1.28
CA GLY A 207 -0.99 -10.79 -0.26
C GLY A 207 -1.94 -9.67 -0.66
N HIS A 208 -2.14 -8.72 0.24
CA HIS A 208 -3.08 -7.60 0.06
C HIS A 208 -2.38 -6.30 -0.33
N LEU A 209 -1.09 -6.21 -0.09
CA LEU A 209 -0.23 -5.12 -0.53
C LEU A 209 1.20 -5.65 -0.68
N TRP A 210 1.98 -4.97 -1.51
CA TRP A 210 3.37 -5.35 -1.77
C TRP A 210 4.24 -4.13 -2.00
N ARG A 211 5.35 -4.09 -1.31
CA ARG A 211 6.39 -3.09 -1.52
C ARG A 211 6.91 -3.16 -2.94
N ALA A 212 6.85 -2.05 -3.62
CA ALA A 212 7.29 -1.95 -5.01
C ALA A 212 8.66 -1.25 -5.16
N THR A 213 9.21 -0.72 -4.06
CA THR A 213 10.45 0.06 -4.02
C THR A 213 11.32 -0.31 -2.82
N ALA A 214 12.56 0.14 -2.83
CA ALA A 214 13.43 0.19 -1.65
C ALA A 214 12.82 1.04 -0.52
N ASP A 215 13.50 1.07 0.64
CA ASP A 215 13.02 1.79 1.83
C ASP A 215 13.05 3.30 1.64
N ILE A 216 11.98 3.97 2.05
CA ILE A 216 11.90 5.42 2.02
C ILE A 216 12.81 6.07 3.05
N ARG A 217 13.29 7.27 2.70
CA ARG A 217 13.98 8.18 3.63
C ARG A 217 13.25 9.51 3.65
N ASP A 218 13.37 10.21 4.78
CA ASP A 218 12.76 11.53 4.97
C ASP A 218 13.50 12.59 4.14
N CYS A 219 13.30 12.52 2.82
CA CYS A 219 13.84 13.46 1.85
C CYS A 219 12.97 13.46 0.58
N TYR A 220 12.87 14.62 -0.05
CA TYR A 220 12.09 14.78 -1.27
C TYR A 220 12.73 14.05 -2.45
N GLN A 221 14.04 14.25 -2.66
CA GLN A 221 14.82 13.58 -3.69
C GLN A 221 16.20 13.22 -3.16
N CYS A 222 16.46 11.94 -2.97
CA CYS A 222 17.75 11.43 -2.52
C CYS A 222 17.90 9.95 -2.83
N LYS A 223 19.14 9.50 -2.94
CA LYS A 223 19.51 8.08 -3.04
C LYS A 223 20.67 7.80 -2.13
N PHE A 224 20.61 6.69 -1.42
CA PHE A 224 21.64 6.22 -0.52
C PHE A 224 22.32 4.99 -1.09
N ASP A 225 23.63 4.81 -0.82
CA ASP A 225 24.43 3.68 -1.34
C ASP A 225 23.86 2.31 -0.96
N TRP A 226 23.18 2.23 0.18
CA TRP A 226 22.54 0.99 0.64
C TRP A 226 21.14 0.76 0.05
N GLY A 227 20.66 1.62 -0.85
CA GLY A 227 19.41 1.48 -1.57
C GLY A 227 18.25 2.38 -1.12
N GLY A 228 18.36 3.09 0.01
CA GLY A 228 17.30 4.02 0.47
C GLY A 228 17.04 5.15 -0.53
N VAL A 229 15.76 5.54 -0.69
CA VAL A 229 15.30 6.49 -1.73
C VAL A 229 14.37 7.57 -1.17
N GLY A 230 14.24 8.66 -1.91
CA GLY A 230 13.33 9.76 -1.60
C GLY A 230 11.94 9.61 -2.23
N VAL A 231 11.08 10.57 -1.91
CA VAL A 231 9.67 10.61 -2.34
C VAL A 231 9.53 10.56 -3.86
N LEU A 232 10.32 11.36 -4.61
CA LEU A 232 10.23 11.40 -6.07
C LEU A 232 10.64 10.10 -6.76
N ASP A 233 11.66 9.41 -6.24
CA ASP A 233 12.09 8.12 -6.79
C ASP A 233 11.00 7.05 -6.67
N ILE A 234 10.25 7.09 -5.56
CA ILE A 234 9.12 6.19 -5.31
C ILE A 234 7.95 6.50 -6.25
N ILE A 235 7.59 7.78 -6.41
CA ILE A 235 6.55 8.22 -7.34
C ILE A 235 6.86 7.75 -8.76
N ASP A 236 8.11 7.93 -9.23
CA ASP A 236 8.53 7.52 -10.56
C ASP A 236 8.48 5.99 -10.74
N THR A 237 8.89 5.23 -9.72
CA THR A 237 8.85 3.77 -9.75
C THR A 237 7.41 3.24 -9.85
N LEU A 238 6.46 3.87 -9.13
CA LEU A 238 5.08 3.42 -9.11
C LEU A 238 4.23 3.95 -10.29
N ALA A 239 4.72 4.91 -11.07
CA ALA A 239 3.95 5.60 -12.11
C ALA A 239 3.24 4.65 -13.07
N ASP A 240 3.90 3.57 -13.49
CA ASP A 240 3.40 2.60 -14.47
C ASP A 240 2.80 1.34 -13.82
N LEU A 241 2.73 1.27 -12.48
CA LEU A 241 2.20 0.11 -11.77
C LEU A 241 0.68 0.16 -11.55
N TYR A 242 0.00 1.21 -12.03
CA TYR A 242 -1.45 1.36 -11.90
C TYR A 242 -2.31 0.17 -12.36
N PRO A 243 -1.90 -0.67 -13.35
CA PRO A 243 -2.73 -1.81 -13.76
C PRO A 243 -2.79 -2.95 -12.74
N TYR A 244 -1.91 -2.93 -11.74
CA TYR A 244 -1.76 -4.02 -10.79
C TYR A 244 -2.44 -3.76 -9.45
N ALA A 245 -2.75 -2.49 -9.14
CA ALA A 245 -3.45 -2.12 -7.91
C ALA A 245 -4.97 -2.15 -8.06
N GLY A 246 -5.67 -2.48 -6.98
CA GLY A 246 -7.13 -2.48 -6.91
C GLY A 246 -7.63 -2.98 -5.55
N PRO A 247 -8.96 -3.04 -5.33
CA PRO A 247 -9.51 -3.50 -4.07
C PRO A 247 -8.96 -4.87 -3.64
N GLY A 248 -8.43 -4.92 -2.41
CA GLY A 248 -7.81 -6.12 -1.83
C GLY A 248 -6.37 -6.40 -2.29
N HIS A 249 -5.77 -5.55 -3.15
CA HIS A 249 -4.41 -5.75 -3.65
C HIS A 249 -3.78 -4.42 -4.10
N TRP A 250 -2.78 -3.91 -3.33
CA TRP A 250 -2.27 -2.55 -3.45
C TRP A 250 -0.76 -2.52 -3.72
N ASN A 251 -0.33 -1.60 -4.60
CA ASN A 251 1.08 -1.22 -4.68
C ASN A 251 1.43 -0.41 -3.42
N ASP A 252 2.40 -0.88 -2.67
CA ASP A 252 2.86 -0.24 -1.44
C ASP A 252 4.03 0.69 -1.76
N ALA A 253 3.80 1.98 -1.56
CA ALA A 253 4.78 3.04 -1.79
C ALA A 253 5.70 3.28 -0.57
N GLU A 254 5.63 2.44 0.47
CA GLU A 254 6.31 2.62 1.75
C GLU A 254 5.62 3.62 2.69
N MET A 255 6.20 3.83 3.88
CA MET A 255 5.62 4.66 4.94
C MET A 255 5.56 6.15 4.59
N LEU A 256 4.77 6.87 5.38
CA LEU A 256 4.72 8.33 5.36
C LEU A 256 5.79 8.90 6.31
N GLU A 257 6.71 9.70 5.78
CA GLU A 257 7.75 10.39 6.55
C GLU A 257 7.30 11.74 7.14
N ILE A 258 6.02 12.06 7.04
CA ILE A 258 5.44 13.36 7.40
C ILE A 258 5.65 13.67 8.89
N GLY A 259 6.35 14.78 9.15
CA GLY A 259 6.68 15.23 10.51
C GLY A 259 7.97 14.64 11.08
N ASN A 260 8.79 13.94 10.30
CA ASN A 260 10.10 13.47 10.72
C ASN A 260 11.20 14.56 10.65
N GLY A 261 10.98 15.63 9.85
CA GLY A 261 11.79 16.87 9.88
C GLY A 261 12.81 16.99 8.75
N GLY A 262 12.87 16.04 7.81
CA GLY A 262 13.81 16.07 6.68
C GLY A 262 13.29 16.80 5.43
N MET A 263 12.00 17.13 5.40
CA MET A 263 11.35 17.81 4.27
C MET A 263 10.61 19.06 4.73
N THR A 264 10.40 19.98 3.77
CA THR A 264 9.56 21.17 3.96
C THR A 264 8.07 20.80 4.05
N ARG A 265 7.24 21.76 4.48
CA ARG A 265 5.80 21.60 4.49
C ARG A 265 5.21 21.24 3.12
N ASP A 266 5.63 21.93 2.07
CA ASP A 266 5.13 21.70 0.73
C ASP A 266 5.53 20.33 0.19
N GLU A 267 6.72 19.85 0.53
CA GLU A 267 7.17 18.49 0.21
C GLU A 267 6.38 17.42 0.99
N TYR A 268 6.05 17.64 2.26
CA TYR A 268 5.15 16.75 3.01
C TYR A 268 3.73 16.73 2.45
N ILE A 269 3.20 17.88 2.01
CA ILE A 269 1.91 17.95 1.31
C ILE A 269 1.97 17.17 -0.01
N THR A 270 3.07 17.31 -0.76
CA THR A 270 3.29 16.55 -1.99
C THR A 270 3.37 15.06 -1.71
N HIS A 271 4.13 14.65 -0.71
CA HIS A 271 4.24 13.25 -0.29
C HIS A 271 2.86 12.65 0.02
N PHE A 272 2.06 13.29 0.87
CA PHE A 272 0.73 12.81 1.23
C PHE A 272 -0.25 12.79 0.04
N SER A 273 -0.21 13.83 -0.79
CA SER A 273 -1.03 13.93 -2.00
C SER A 273 -0.73 12.80 -2.98
N MET A 274 0.55 12.53 -3.22
CA MET A 274 0.95 11.52 -4.19
C MET A 274 0.69 10.10 -3.68
N TRP A 275 0.90 9.79 -2.39
CA TRP A 275 0.47 8.50 -1.82
C TRP A 275 -1.04 8.30 -1.98
N SER A 276 -1.83 9.34 -1.73
CA SER A 276 -3.29 9.28 -1.93
C SER A 276 -3.69 9.13 -3.40
N MET A 277 -2.99 9.78 -4.32
CA MET A 277 -3.18 9.57 -5.76
C MET A 277 -2.80 8.15 -6.18
N LEU A 278 -1.74 7.61 -5.63
CA LEU A 278 -1.25 6.24 -5.92
C LEU A 278 -2.13 5.15 -5.29
N ALA A 279 -3.12 5.48 -4.47
CA ALA A 279 -3.89 4.52 -3.67
C ALA A 279 -2.95 3.60 -2.84
N ALA A 280 -1.91 4.18 -2.30
CA ALA A 280 -0.91 3.49 -1.51
C ALA A 280 -1.35 3.40 -0.04
N PRO A 281 -0.92 2.38 0.71
CA PRO A 281 -1.16 2.34 2.15
C PRO A 281 -0.68 3.62 2.85
N LEU A 282 -1.52 4.24 3.66
CA LEU A 282 -1.16 5.44 4.43
C LEU A 282 -0.67 5.03 5.82
N MET A 283 0.61 4.63 5.89
CA MET A 283 1.25 4.16 7.13
C MET A 283 2.19 5.23 7.67
N ALA A 284 1.76 5.97 8.71
CA ALA A 284 2.58 7.00 9.35
C ALA A 284 3.82 6.40 10.02
N GLY A 285 5.00 7.01 9.79
CA GLY A 285 6.30 6.56 10.31
C GLY A 285 6.93 7.52 11.32
N ASN A 286 6.19 8.52 11.80
CA ASN A 286 6.67 9.56 12.72
C ASN A 286 6.37 9.26 14.20
N ASP A 287 6.84 10.12 15.12
CA ASP A 287 6.41 10.08 16.53
C ASP A 287 5.08 10.83 16.71
N VAL A 288 3.97 10.09 16.61
CA VAL A 288 2.63 10.66 16.75
C VAL A 288 2.34 11.26 18.12
N ARG A 289 3.17 11.00 19.15
CA ARG A 289 3.02 11.53 20.49
C ARG A 289 3.45 13.01 20.62
N SER A 290 4.27 13.45 19.67
CA SER A 290 4.87 14.80 19.68
C SER A 290 4.66 15.57 18.37
N MET A 291 3.62 15.21 17.59
CA MET A 291 3.28 15.92 16.36
C MET A 291 2.92 17.38 16.66
N ASP A 292 3.40 18.27 15.81
CA ASP A 292 2.89 19.62 15.73
C ASP A 292 1.51 19.65 15.02
N LYS A 293 0.88 20.82 15.08
CA LYS A 293 -0.44 21.02 14.47
C LYS A 293 -0.43 20.83 12.97
N GLU A 294 0.62 21.26 12.30
CA GLU A 294 0.76 21.19 10.84
C GLU A 294 0.88 19.74 10.37
N THR A 295 1.71 18.94 11.01
CA THR A 295 1.84 17.48 10.76
C THR A 295 0.48 16.79 10.92
N LEU A 296 -0.26 17.11 11.99
CA LEU A 296 -1.58 16.52 12.24
C LEU A 296 -2.59 16.95 11.17
N GLU A 297 -2.60 18.22 10.75
CA GLU A 297 -3.46 18.72 9.69
C GLU A 297 -3.21 18.01 8.36
N ILE A 298 -1.95 17.75 8.01
CA ILE A 298 -1.59 17.00 6.79
C ILE A 298 -2.12 15.56 6.90
N LEU A 299 -1.78 14.85 7.97
CA LEU A 299 -2.12 13.44 8.15
C LEU A 299 -3.63 13.19 8.30
N THR A 300 -4.41 14.19 8.69
CA THR A 300 -5.86 14.05 8.92
C THR A 300 -6.73 14.80 7.91
N ASN A 301 -6.18 15.27 6.78
CA ASN A 301 -6.96 15.91 5.73
C ASN A 301 -7.95 14.93 5.10
N LYS A 302 -9.21 15.00 5.53
CA LYS A 302 -10.27 14.07 5.12
C LYS A 302 -10.57 14.09 3.63
N GLU A 303 -10.41 15.23 2.96
CA GLU A 303 -10.67 15.33 1.52
C GLU A 303 -9.59 14.62 0.70
N VAL A 304 -8.34 14.70 1.11
CA VAL A 304 -7.22 13.97 0.49
C VAL A 304 -7.30 12.48 0.82
N ILE A 305 -7.57 12.13 2.09
CA ILE A 305 -7.79 10.72 2.50
C ILE A 305 -8.94 10.09 1.70
N ALA A 306 -10.02 10.83 1.44
CA ALA A 306 -11.14 10.32 0.65
C ALA A 306 -10.76 9.96 -0.80
N VAL A 307 -9.72 10.59 -1.37
CA VAL A 307 -9.16 10.19 -2.67
C VAL A 307 -8.41 8.88 -2.58
N ASP A 308 -7.64 8.67 -1.50
CA ASP A 308 -6.94 7.41 -1.24
C ASP A 308 -7.94 6.26 -1.05
N GLN A 309 -8.92 6.47 -0.18
CA GLN A 309 -9.88 5.47 0.28
C GLN A 309 -11.10 5.30 -0.64
N ASP A 310 -11.07 5.88 -1.84
CA ASP A 310 -12.17 5.76 -2.79
C ASP A 310 -12.42 4.30 -3.19
N SER A 311 -13.69 3.88 -3.12
CA SER A 311 -14.12 2.49 -3.32
C SER A 311 -13.88 1.93 -4.72
N LEU A 312 -13.64 2.79 -5.73
CA LEU A 312 -13.25 2.34 -7.06
C LEU A 312 -11.84 1.71 -7.05
N GLY A 313 -11.01 2.09 -6.06
CA GLY A 313 -9.72 1.47 -5.78
C GLY A 313 -8.71 1.58 -6.91
N GLN A 314 -8.73 2.64 -7.69
CA GLN A 314 -7.79 2.82 -8.79
C GLN A 314 -6.60 3.68 -8.38
N GLN A 315 -5.41 3.27 -8.80
CA GLN A 315 -4.22 4.11 -8.74
C GLN A 315 -4.27 5.17 -9.84
N ALA A 316 -3.79 6.39 -9.54
CA ALA A 316 -3.64 7.45 -10.55
C ALA A 316 -2.68 7.06 -11.66
N ARG A 317 -2.89 7.69 -12.82
CA ARG A 317 -1.96 7.65 -13.95
C ARG A 317 -1.28 9.00 -14.10
N ARG A 318 0.01 9.00 -14.43
CA ARG A 318 0.70 10.19 -14.91
C ARG A 318 0.15 10.50 -16.29
N PHE A 319 -0.78 11.45 -16.31
CA PHE A 319 -1.51 11.84 -17.53
C PHE A 319 -0.63 12.66 -18.46
N MET A 320 0.19 13.55 -17.90
CA MET A 320 1.10 14.40 -18.64
C MET A 320 2.41 14.52 -17.87
N ASP A 321 3.49 14.28 -18.58
CA ASP A 321 4.85 14.46 -18.11
C ASP A 321 5.51 15.54 -18.99
N MET A 322 5.88 16.65 -18.36
CA MET A 322 6.57 17.77 -19.01
C MET A 322 8.01 17.92 -18.49
N GLY A 323 8.54 16.87 -17.85
CA GLY A 323 9.81 16.85 -17.17
C GLY A 323 9.72 17.46 -15.77
N ASP A 324 9.75 18.78 -15.69
CA ASP A 324 9.73 19.54 -14.44
C ASP A 324 8.34 19.62 -13.78
N HIS A 325 7.28 19.43 -14.56
CA HIS A 325 5.90 19.51 -14.14
C HIS A 325 5.12 18.28 -14.60
N GLU A 326 4.31 17.74 -13.73
CA GLU A 326 3.49 16.56 -14.04
C GLU A 326 2.01 16.79 -13.71
N ILE A 327 1.15 16.11 -14.46
CA ILE A 327 -0.28 16.07 -14.18
C ILE A 327 -0.70 14.62 -14.03
N TRP A 328 -1.24 14.31 -12.86
CA TRP A 328 -1.75 13.00 -12.51
C TRP A 328 -3.26 13.02 -12.43
N ALA A 329 -3.91 11.95 -12.86
CA ALA A 329 -5.36 11.81 -12.78
C ALA A 329 -5.76 10.43 -12.30
N LYS A 330 -6.76 10.41 -11.40
CA LYS A 330 -7.31 9.21 -10.75
C LYS A 330 -8.83 9.23 -10.89
N PRO A 331 -9.42 8.23 -11.58
CA PRO A 331 -10.86 8.05 -11.54
C PRO A 331 -11.33 7.74 -10.11
N LEU A 332 -12.43 8.34 -9.71
CA LEU A 332 -13.09 8.11 -8.43
C LEU A 332 -14.49 7.54 -8.64
N SER A 333 -15.06 6.99 -7.59
CA SER A 333 -16.46 6.56 -7.57
C SER A 333 -17.40 7.73 -7.94
N HIS A 334 -18.64 7.41 -8.29
CA HIS A 334 -19.67 8.39 -8.68
C HIS A 334 -19.35 9.26 -9.91
N GLY A 335 -18.36 8.86 -10.73
CA GLY A 335 -17.96 9.60 -11.93
C GLY A 335 -17.18 10.88 -11.63
N GLU A 336 -16.57 10.96 -10.47
CA GLU A 336 -15.65 12.01 -10.07
C GLU A 336 -14.21 11.68 -10.50
N VAL A 337 -13.32 12.66 -10.46
CA VAL A 337 -11.89 12.50 -10.75
C VAL A 337 -11.05 13.35 -9.83
N ALA A 338 -10.01 12.78 -9.25
CA ALA A 338 -8.93 13.53 -8.64
C ALA A 338 -7.86 13.88 -9.69
N VAL A 339 -7.38 15.11 -9.66
CA VAL A 339 -6.27 15.59 -10.50
C VAL A 339 -5.23 16.25 -9.60
N CYS A 340 -3.96 15.87 -9.78
CA CYS A 340 -2.84 16.45 -9.05
C CYS A 340 -1.85 17.06 -10.05
N PHE A 341 -1.58 18.34 -9.89
CA PHE A 341 -0.54 19.08 -10.61
C PHE A 341 0.69 19.12 -9.71
N LEU A 342 1.75 18.43 -10.09
CA LEU A 342 2.99 18.30 -9.34
C LEU A 342 4.07 19.20 -9.94
N ASN A 343 4.62 20.08 -9.14
CA ASN A 343 5.79 20.90 -9.46
C ASN A 343 7.04 20.24 -8.84
N ARG A 344 7.93 19.75 -9.68
CA ARG A 344 9.18 19.08 -9.25
C ARG A 344 10.36 20.04 -9.10
N THR A 345 10.18 21.32 -9.47
CA THR A 345 11.26 22.31 -9.52
C THR A 345 11.44 23.09 -8.21
N ASP A 346 12.61 23.68 -8.05
CA ASP A 346 12.93 24.63 -6.97
C ASP A 346 12.25 26.00 -7.15
N ASN A 347 11.48 26.18 -8.21
CA ASN A 347 10.82 27.44 -8.55
C ASN A 347 9.30 27.28 -8.48
N THR A 348 8.62 28.39 -8.25
CA THR A 348 7.16 28.45 -8.30
C THR A 348 6.65 28.21 -9.73
N TRP A 349 5.62 27.38 -9.90
CA TRP A 349 4.94 27.13 -11.16
C TRP A 349 3.66 27.98 -11.26
N SER A 350 3.62 28.91 -12.26
CA SER A 350 2.39 29.64 -12.60
C SER A 350 1.55 28.82 -13.57
N LEU A 351 0.61 28.04 -13.01
CA LEU A 351 -0.30 27.19 -13.78
C LEU A 351 -1.38 28.02 -14.48
N ASP A 352 -1.59 27.80 -15.78
CA ASP A 352 -2.77 28.23 -16.56
C ASP A 352 -3.28 27.05 -17.38
N TYR A 353 -4.15 26.24 -16.78
CA TYR A 353 -4.58 24.96 -17.35
C TYR A 353 -5.96 25.03 -18.00
N ASN A 354 -6.00 24.69 -19.30
CA ASN A 354 -7.23 24.65 -20.09
C ASN A 354 -7.77 23.21 -20.17
N TRP A 355 -8.87 22.95 -19.47
CA TRP A 355 -9.48 21.63 -19.37
C TRP A 355 -9.97 21.08 -20.71
N LYS A 356 -10.49 21.90 -21.60
CA LYS A 356 -11.02 21.49 -22.90
C LYS A 356 -9.93 21.10 -23.91
N LYS A 357 -8.75 21.74 -23.80
CA LYS A 357 -7.61 21.41 -24.65
C LYS A 357 -6.89 20.14 -24.21
N ASN A 358 -7.00 19.79 -22.92
CA ASN A 358 -6.28 18.69 -22.28
C ASN A 358 -7.27 17.62 -21.78
N THR A 359 -8.08 17.08 -22.69
CA THR A 359 -9.10 16.08 -22.34
C THR A 359 -8.46 14.75 -21.89
N MET A 360 -8.88 14.26 -20.74
CA MET A 360 -8.38 13.00 -20.15
C MET A 360 -9.14 11.80 -20.72
N TYR A 361 -8.73 11.30 -21.87
CA TYR A 361 -9.43 10.22 -22.60
C TYR A 361 -9.46 8.88 -21.86
N PHE A 362 -8.55 8.63 -20.92
CA PHE A 362 -8.52 7.39 -20.14
C PHE A 362 -9.49 7.39 -18.95
N VAL A 363 -10.19 8.50 -18.74
CA VAL A 363 -11.23 8.63 -17.71
C VAL A 363 -12.58 8.78 -18.39
N PRO A 364 -13.24 7.66 -18.78
CA PRO A 364 -14.47 7.71 -19.59
C PRO A 364 -15.63 8.47 -18.92
N ALA A 365 -15.62 8.53 -17.59
CA ALA A 365 -16.65 9.22 -16.81
C ALA A 365 -16.62 10.74 -16.96
N VAL A 366 -15.48 11.32 -17.36
CA VAL A 366 -15.28 12.76 -17.45
C VAL A 366 -15.21 13.21 -18.91
N ASN A 367 -16.17 14.05 -19.30
CA ASN A 367 -16.20 14.67 -20.62
C ASN A 367 -16.35 16.19 -20.47
N VAL A 368 -15.22 16.87 -20.30
CA VAL A 368 -15.15 18.34 -20.12
C VAL A 368 -15.56 19.13 -21.36
N ASN A 369 -15.73 18.48 -22.53
CA ASN A 369 -16.21 19.14 -23.75
C ASN A 369 -17.72 19.28 -23.79
N THR A 370 -18.46 18.36 -23.12
CA THR A 370 -19.93 18.33 -23.14
C THR A 370 -20.54 18.58 -21.76
N LYS A 371 -19.75 18.51 -20.70
CA LYS A 371 -20.19 18.66 -19.32
C LYS A 371 -19.30 19.63 -18.57
N GLU A 372 -19.86 20.35 -17.62
CA GLU A 372 -19.14 21.25 -16.73
C GLU A 372 -18.95 20.57 -15.35
N TYR A 373 -17.75 20.68 -14.80
CA TYR A 373 -17.41 20.13 -13.49
C TYR A 373 -17.00 21.26 -12.55
N LEU A 374 -17.39 21.15 -11.30
CA LEU A 374 -16.88 21.95 -10.19
C LEU A 374 -15.47 21.46 -9.86
N ILE A 375 -14.58 22.38 -9.51
CA ILE A 375 -13.18 22.10 -9.16
C ILE A 375 -12.97 22.45 -7.69
N ARG A 376 -12.82 21.43 -6.84
CA ARG A 376 -12.57 21.55 -5.41
C ARG A 376 -11.07 21.42 -5.12
N ASP A 377 -10.47 22.46 -4.52
CA ASP A 377 -9.11 22.42 -3.96
C ASP A 377 -9.16 21.68 -2.63
N LEU A 378 -8.50 20.52 -2.56
CA LEU A 378 -8.59 19.61 -1.42
C LEU A 378 -7.74 20.03 -0.22
N TRP A 379 -6.72 20.86 -0.45
CA TRP A 379 -5.88 21.39 0.62
C TRP A 379 -6.42 22.66 1.22
N ASN A 380 -7.02 23.53 0.42
CA ASN A 380 -7.61 24.78 0.89
C ASN A 380 -9.10 24.65 1.19
N HIS A 381 -9.69 23.46 1.04
CA HIS A 381 -11.11 23.18 1.34
C HIS A 381 -12.09 24.15 0.67
N ARG A 382 -11.81 24.57 -0.58
CA ARG A 382 -12.62 25.55 -1.31
C ARG A 382 -12.82 25.18 -2.77
N ASP A 383 -13.93 25.61 -3.32
CA ASP A 383 -14.16 25.56 -4.74
C ASP A 383 -13.38 26.68 -5.43
N ILE A 384 -12.68 26.38 -6.50
CA ILE A 384 -11.85 27.38 -7.22
C ILE A 384 -12.67 27.99 -8.35
N VAL A 385 -12.93 27.21 -9.39
CA VAL A 385 -13.66 27.56 -10.61
C VAL A 385 -14.35 26.30 -11.16
N THR A 386 -14.92 26.40 -12.37
CA THR A 386 -15.40 25.20 -13.08
C THR A 386 -14.52 24.92 -14.30
N THR A 387 -14.67 23.73 -14.89
CA THR A 387 -13.95 23.36 -16.11
C THR A 387 -14.33 24.18 -17.37
N ALA A 388 -15.33 25.08 -17.23
CA ALA A 388 -15.65 26.04 -18.29
C ALA A 388 -14.56 27.11 -18.46
N SER A 389 -13.80 27.38 -17.42
CA SER A 389 -12.70 28.36 -17.40
C SER A 389 -11.36 27.67 -17.19
N ASN A 390 -10.26 28.34 -17.56
CA ASN A 390 -8.93 27.87 -17.21
C ASN A 390 -8.75 27.88 -15.67
N THR A 391 -8.08 26.86 -15.14
CA THR A 391 -7.58 26.91 -13.78
C THR A 391 -6.27 27.67 -13.74
N LYS A 392 -6.27 28.82 -13.07
CA LYS A 392 -5.06 29.60 -12.79
C LYS A 392 -4.68 29.44 -11.34
N TYR A 393 -3.45 29.03 -11.10
CA TYR A 393 -2.96 28.75 -9.75
C TYR A 393 -1.45 28.95 -9.65
N THR A 394 -0.97 29.30 -8.47
CA THR A 394 0.46 29.39 -8.20
C THR A 394 0.86 28.21 -7.31
N ILE A 395 1.60 27.25 -7.87
CA ILE A 395 2.07 26.07 -7.18
C ILE A 395 3.49 26.34 -6.68
N PRO A 396 3.76 26.23 -5.37
CA PRO A 396 5.10 26.48 -4.83
C PRO A 396 6.14 25.48 -5.37
N ALA A 397 7.42 25.76 -5.13
CA ALA A 397 8.49 24.82 -5.35
C ALA A 397 8.20 23.50 -4.62
N HIS A 398 8.45 22.37 -5.27
CA HIS A 398 8.18 21.00 -4.77
C HIS A 398 6.74 20.74 -4.31
N GLY A 399 5.82 21.66 -4.61
CA GLY A 399 4.43 21.63 -4.15
C GLY A 399 3.47 20.99 -5.16
N VAL A 400 2.21 20.90 -4.75
CA VAL A 400 1.11 20.39 -5.57
C VAL A 400 -0.09 21.32 -5.54
N LEU A 401 -0.92 21.23 -6.58
CA LEU A 401 -2.34 21.53 -6.54
C LEU A 401 -3.10 20.24 -6.72
N MET A 402 -3.78 19.77 -5.68
CA MET A 402 -4.63 18.56 -5.73
C MET A 402 -6.10 18.97 -5.72
N VAL A 403 -6.84 18.59 -6.76
CA VAL A 403 -8.24 18.96 -6.94
C VAL A 403 -9.12 17.74 -7.19
N ARG A 404 -10.40 17.85 -6.83
CA ARG A 404 -11.45 16.92 -7.21
C ARG A 404 -12.42 17.59 -8.18
N LEU A 405 -12.72 16.90 -9.28
CA LEU A 405 -13.73 17.27 -10.25
C LEU A 405 -15.03 16.53 -9.95
N SER A 406 -16.11 17.26 -9.72
CA SER A 406 -17.46 16.72 -9.57
C SER A 406 -18.41 17.35 -10.57
N LEU A 407 -19.36 16.56 -11.10
CA LEU A 407 -20.31 17.06 -12.11
C LEU A 407 -21.13 18.21 -11.52
N LYS A 408 -21.11 19.37 -12.20
CA LYS A 408 -21.98 20.49 -11.87
C LYS A 408 -23.43 20.11 -12.21
N LYS A 409 -24.29 20.11 -11.20
CA LYS A 409 -25.71 19.85 -11.34
C LYS A 409 -26.47 20.99 -12.00
#